data_848f97ff7dbc3eb3b84dc143174e788a
#
_entry.id   848f97ff7dbc3eb3b84dc143174e788a
#
_cell.length_a   1.000
_cell.length_b   1.000
_cell.length_c   1.000
_cell.angle_alpha   90.00
_cell.angle_beta   90.00
_cell.angle_gamma   90.00
#
_symmetry.space_group_name_H-M   'P 1'
#
loop_
_entity.id
_entity.type
_entity.pdbx_description
1 polymer ?
#
loop_
_entity_poly.entity_id
_entity_poly.type
_entity_poly.pdbx_seq_one_letter_code
_entity_poly.pdbx_strand_id
1 'polypeptide(L)'
;MTSASSASRLVIAAGLLLALGAIRADADAYPRQPIDVQHYDVDIEFAEDFAFEATVRLDVRLLSDVAKIQLDLDGPTVVAVESGGRPLSHRHESGRLSVILEPAGSADQVLPLTVRYRGHPDGVALVARPNAHGEPVLFADNWPEGARRWLPTVDHPSDKATVDFAITADHRFEAVAPGRLVETRRLPDGRRLTHWSAPVAIPAYCMVVGLADFQVTRVGVANGIPLSLWVFAPDAEATHRMFARSVLMMEYYADLLGPYPYSKLAQVQSTIRYTGMENASAIFYAETELQGPNVDEFPVAHEIAHQWWGNSVTPADWDDLWLSEGFATYFDALFYEHIEGPEALRRRLRRGAERLVALHERRPGAIVEPEVADPREKLTPRVYQKGAWVLHMLRRRIGDERFFSGMREFYQRHAGGNATTADLRRVLEAETGDSLEGFFRQWLLRKGMPRLRLTWDWEEAAGEVVVEVVQVQDGEPYDAPLDLAFLGPGGVERRTMTLRRARDVARFALPDAPSALEVDPDGWLLHQATVAAR
;
A
#
# COMPACT_ATOMS: atom_id res chain seq x y z
N MET A 1 43.61 -49.32 22.26
CA MET A 1 43.04 -49.76 20.99
C MET A 1 41.63 -49.21 20.98
N THR A 2 41.37 -48.24 20.41
CA THR A 2 41.17 -47.48 19.19
C THR A 2 39.81 -46.78 19.27
N SER A 3 39.86 -45.52 19.39
CA SER A 3 39.33 -44.46 18.55
C SER A 3 38.02 -44.77 17.79
N ALA A 4 36.97 -44.09 18.14
CA ALA A 4 35.93 -43.55 17.22
C ALA A 4 35.00 -42.63 18.01
N SER A 5 35.03 -41.35 17.72
CA SER A 5 33.85 -40.49 17.50
C SER A 5 34.23 -39.01 17.59
N SER A 6 34.54 -38.46 16.50
CA SER A 6 34.55 -36.99 16.30
C SER A 6 33.94 -36.69 14.94
N ALA A 7 32.67 -37.05 14.74
CA ALA A 7 31.96 -36.80 13.48
C ALA A 7 30.52 -36.27 13.64
N SER A 8 30.06 -36.00 14.88
CA SER A 8 28.65 -35.58 15.07
C SER A 8 28.44 -34.14 15.55
N ARG A 9 29.47 -33.29 15.51
CA ARG A 9 29.34 -31.87 15.93
C ARG A 9 29.46 -30.84 14.82
N LEU A 10 29.60 -31.26 13.55
CA LEU A 10 29.81 -30.33 12.45
C LEU A 10 28.60 -30.14 11.51
N VAL A 11 27.48 -30.82 11.75
CA VAL A 11 26.29 -30.73 10.86
C VAL A 11 25.22 -29.75 11.40
N ILE A 12 25.30 -29.36 12.67
CA ILE A 12 24.31 -28.43 13.27
C ILE A 12 24.69 -26.94 13.05
N ALA A 13 25.95 -26.64 12.77
CA ALA A 13 26.40 -25.26 12.56
C ALA A 13 26.20 -24.74 11.12
N ALA A 14 25.99 -25.62 10.15
CA ALA A 14 25.79 -25.23 8.75
C ALA A 14 24.31 -24.91 8.39
N GLY A 15 23.37 -25.39 9.21
CA GLY A 15 21.94 -25.11 9.01
C GLY A 15 21.46 -23.77 9.56
N LEU A 16 22.21 -23.15 10.48
CA LEU A 16 21.85 -21.87 11.12
C LEU A 16 22.44 -20.65 10.39
N LEU A 17 23.39 -20.85 9.49
CA LEU A 17 24.04 -19.77 8.73
C LEU A 17 23.33 -19.40 7.41
N LEU A 18 22.32 -20.19 7.00
CA LEU A 18 21.53 -19.92 5.79
C LEU A 18 20.23 -19.16 6.04
N ALA A 19 19.83 -18.95 7.30
CA ALA A 19 18.66 -18.15 7.66
C ALA A 19 18.99 -16.68 8.03
N LEU A 20 20.26 -16.29 8.02
CA LEU A 20 20.74 -14.97 8.46
C LEU A 20 20.94 -13.97 7.31
N GLY A 21 20.53 -14.30 6.10
CA GLY A 21 20.88 -13.54 4.91
C GLY A 21 19.74 -12.92 4.10
N ALA A 22 18.55 -12.66 4.65
CA ALA A 22 17.48 -12.23 3.77
C ALA A 22 16.54 -11.17 4.36
N ILE A 23 17.03 -10.00 4.69
CA ILE A 23 16.43 -8.78 4.17
C ILE A 23 17.32 -8.46 2.96
N ARG A 24 16.97 -9.06 1.82
CA ARG A 24 17.71 -8.87 0.59
C ARG A 24 17.66 -7.40 0.21
N ALA A 25 18.83 -6.78 0.12
CA ALA A 25 19.07 -5.55 -0.61
C ALA A 25 19.20 -5.87 -2.11
N ASP A 26 18.33 -6.75 -2.65
CA ASP A 26 18.30 -7.06 -4.07
C ASP A 26 16.85 -7.36 -4.46
N ALA A 27 16.29 -6.46 -5.24
CA ALA A 27 15.05 -6.61 -5.97
C ALA A 27 15.16 -7.67 -7.10
N ASP A 28 15.54 -8.90 -6.76
CA ASP A 28 15.78 -9.98 -7.72
C ASP A 28 14.67 -11.04 -7.78
N ALA A 29 13.55 -10.83 -7.09
CA ALA A 29 12.48 -11.83 -7.01
C ALA A 29 11.53 -11.83 -8.23
N TYR A 30 11.35 -10.69 -8.89
CA TYR A 30 10.66 -10.62 -10.19
C TYR A 30 11.71 -10.70 -11.30
N PRO A 31 11.51 -11.53 -12.35
CA PRO A 31 12.44 -11.52 -13.47
C PRO A 31 12.38 -10.13 -14.10
N ARG A 32 13.32 -9.26 -13.68
CA ARG A 32 13.41 -7.91 -14.23
C ARG A 32 13.49 -8.06 -15.74
N GLN A 33 12.44 -7.59 -16.40
CA GLN A 33 12.48 -7.44 -17.84
C GLN A 33 13.69 -6.56 -18.13
N PRO A 34 14.49 -6.82 -19.17
CA PRO A 34 15.64 -5.99 -19.53
C PRO A 34 15.19 -4.67 -20.15
N ILE A 35 14.06 -4.14 -19.71
CA ILE A 35 13.41 -2.93 -20.19
C ILE A 35 12.83 -2.13 -19.03
N ASP A 36 12.64 -0.84 -19.27
CA ASP A 36 12.03 0.14 -18.39
C ASP A 36 11.15 1.05 -19.26
N VAL A 37 9.85 1.01 -19.05
CA VAL A 37 8.92 1.84 -19.84
C VAL A 37 8.88 3.23 -19.23
N GLN A 38 9.27 4.23 -20.02
CA GLN A 38 9.36 5.62 -19.59
C GLN A 38 8.04 6.39 -19.76
N HIS A 39 7.28 6.04 -20.80
CA HIS A 39 6.05 6.72 -21.15
C HIS A 39 5.07 5.81 -21.91
N TYR A 40 3.78 6.01 -21.64
CA TYR A 40 2.66 5.46 -22.41
C TYR A 40 1.83 6.58 -23.00
N ASP A 41 1.64 6.59 -24.32
CA ASP A 41 0.65 7.43 -25.02
C ASP A 41 -0.46 6.50 -25.52
N VAL A 42 -1.58 6.51 -24.82
CA VAL A 42 -2.71 5.57 -24.98
C VAL A 42 -3.85 6.27 -25.72
N ASP A 43 -4.09 5.88 -26.97
CA ASP A 43 -5.25 6.28 -27.75
C ASP A 43 -6.23 5.10 -27.79
N ILE A 44 -7.36 5.22 -27.11
CA ILE A 44 -8.35 4.15 -26.94
C ILE A 44 -9.76 4.62 -27.30
N GLU A 45 -10.43 3.88 -28.17
CA GLU A 45 -11.79 4.13 -28.62
C GLU A 45 -12.73 3.03 -28.16
N PHE A 46 -13.78 3.42 -27.44
CA PHE A 46 -14.83 2.51 -26.98
C PHE A 46 -16.07 2.60 -27.86
N ALA A 47 -16.60 1.43 -28.26
CA ALA A 47 -17.89 1.28 -28.87
C ALA A 47 -19.05 1.34 -27.84
N GLU A 48 -20.30 1.28 -28.29
CA GLU A 48 -21.48 1.32 -27.39
C GLU A 48 -21.55 0.15 -26.40
N ASP A 49 -21.02 -1.01 -26.78
CA ASP A 49 -20.92 -2.23 -25.96
C ASP A 49 -19.60 -2.31 -25.17
N PHE A 50 -18.83 -1.21 -25.16
CA PHE A 50 -17.51 -1.08 -24.60
C PHE A 50 -16.42 -1.98 -25.23
N ALA A 51 -16.68 -2.63 -26.37
CA ALA A 51 -15.58 -3.14 -27.19
C ALA A 51 -14.62 -2.00 -27.52
N PHE A 52 -13.33 -2.27 -27.58
CA PHE A 52 -12.35 -1.21 -27.78
C PHE A 52 -11.34 -1.53 -28.89
N GLU A 53 -10.88 -0.47 -29.55
CA GLU A 53 -9.68 -0.46 -30.37
C GLU A 53 -8.69 0.53 -29.73
N ALA A 54 -7.41 0.13 -29.69
CA ALA A 54 -6.40 0.97 -29.06
C ALA A 54 -5.10 0.98 -29.85
N THR A 55 -4.46 2.14 -29.82
CA THR A 55 -3.08 2.35 -30.25
C THR A 55 -2.29 2.89 -29.07
N VAL A 56 -1.32 2.11 -28.60
CA VAL A 56 -0.44 2.54 -27.53
C VAL A 56 0.96 2.75 -28.09
N ARG A 57 1.51 3.94 -27.86
CA ARG A 57 2.91 4.26 -28.13
C ARG A 57 3.66 4.23 -26.81
N LEU A 58 4.75 3.47 -26.77
CA LEU A 58 5.58 3.31 -25.58
C LEU A 58 6.99 3.81 -25.90
N ASP A 59 7.57 4.54 -24.97
CA ASP A 59 9.01 4.83 -24.95
C ASP A 59 9.67 3.81 -24.03
N VAL A 60 10.31 2.79 -24.63
CA VAL A 60 10.91 1.65 -23.93
C VAL A 60 12.41 1.81 -23.87
N ARG A 61 12.96 2.08 -22.69
CA ARG A 61 14.41 2.09 -22.46
C ARG A 61 14.89 0.66 -22.27
N LEU A 62 15.95 0.29 -23.00
CA LEU A 62 16.59 -1.00 -22.88
C LEU A 62 17.64 -0.94 -21.76
N LEU A 63 17.57 -1.86 -20.79
CA LEU A 63 18.49 -1.92 -19.65
C LEU A 63 19.74 -2.77 -19.95
N SER A 64 19.73 -3.51 -21.07
CA SER A 64 20.86 -4.31 -21.59
C SER A 64 20.72 -4.49 -23.10
N ASP A 65 21.75 -5.02 -23.74
CA ASP A 65 21.67 -5.44 -25.14
C ASP A 65 20.70 -6.61 -25.28
N VAL A 66 19.64 -6.44 -26.08
CA VAL A 66 18.60 -7.46 -26.26
C VAL A 66 18.12 -7.57 -27.71
N ALA A 67 17.88 -8.79 -28.16
CA ALA A 67 17.24 -9.09 -29.44
C ALA A 67 15.72 -9.30 -29.32
N LYS A 68 15.21 -9.35 -28.10
CA LYS A 68 13.78 -9.56 -27.80
C LYS A 68 13.38 -8.81 -26.55
N ILE A 69 12.24 -8.12 -26.59
CA ILE A 69 11.57 -7.55 -25.41
C ILE A 69 10.23 -8.25 -25.19
N GLN A 70 9.72 -8.18 -23.97
CA GLN A 70 8.41 -8.74 -23.60
C GLN A 70 7.59 -7.70 -22.83
N LEU A 71 6.33 -7.60 -23.20
CA LEU A 71 5.30 -6.88 -22.45
C LEU A 71 4.24 -7.88 -21.97
N ASP A 72 3.65 -7.61 -20.85
CA ASP A 72 2.46 -8.31 -20.38
C ASP A 72 1.25 -7.79 -21.17
N LEU A 73 0.47 -8.69 -21.77
CA LEU A 73 -0.80 -8.39 -22.44
C LEU A 73 -1.61 -9.68 -22.47
N ASP A 74 -2.75 -9.71 -21.80
CA ASP A 74 -3.57 -10.93 -21.65
C ASP A 74 -5.03 -10.65 -22.04
N GLY A 75 -5.47 -11.25 -23.11
CA GLY A 75 -6.85 -11.12 -23.61
C GLY A 75 -6.98 -10.37 -24.93
N PRO A 76 -6.54 -9.10 -25.08
CA PRO A 76 -6.69 -8.37 -26.33
C PRO A 76 -6.00 -9.05 -27.53
N THR A 77 -6.54 -8.82 -28.72
CA THR A 77 -5.94 -9.30 -29.98
C THR A 77 -5.01 -8.25 -30.55
N VAL A 78 -3.72 -8.55 -30.64
CA VAL A 78 -2.72 -7.68 -31.28
C VAL A 78 -2.93 -7.66 -32.79
N VAL A 79 -3.01 -6.48 -33.36
CA VAL A 79 -3.18 -6.23 -34.80
C VAL A 79 -1.86 -5.92 -35.48
N ALA A 80 -1.02 -5.10 -34.84
CA ALA A 80 0.30 -4.74 -35.38
C ALA A 80 1.24 -4.27 -34.27
N VAL A 81 2.52 -4.49 -34.48
CA VAL A 81 3.60 -3.95 -33.66
C VAL A 81 4.62 -3.28 -34.57
N GLU A 82 4.99 -2.04 -34.26
CA GLU A 82 5.89 -1.22 -35.08
C GLU A 82 6.89 -0.46 -34.22
N SER A 83 8.04 -0.12 -34.78
CA SER A 83 8.97 0.86 -34.21
C SER A 83 9.40 1.85 -35.27
N GLY A 84 9.20 3.15 -35.01
CA GLY A 84 9.50 4.22 -35.98
C GLY A 84 8.79 4.03 -37.34
N GLY A 85 7.56 3.46 -37.33
CA GLY A 85 6.78 3.16 -38.54
C GLY A 85 7.23 1.89 -39.28
N ARG A 86 8.21 1.13 -38.77
CA ARG A 86 8.65 -0.14 -39.34
C ARG A 86 7.97 -1.30 -38.60
N PRO A 87 7.28 -2.23 -39.30
CA PRO A 87 6.70 -3.42 -38.67
C PRO A 87 7.78 -4.28 -37.98
N LEU A 88 7.44 -4.78 -36.79
CA LEU A 88 8.28 -5.71 -36.03
C LEU A 88 7.64 -7.10 -35.97
N SER A 89 8.48 -8.12 -36.07
CA SER A 89 8.08 -9.49 -35.81
C SER A 89 7.68 -9.66 -34.34
N HIS A 90 6.54 -10.24 -34.09
CA HIS A 90 6.04 -10.43 -32.73
C HIS A 90 5.31 -11.76 -32.57
N ARG A 91 5.18 -12.20 -31.32
CA ARG A 91 4.38 -13.35 -30.91
C ARG A 91 3.58 -12.96 -29.67
N HIS A 92 2.29 -13.17 -29.73
CA HIS A 92 1.38 -12.92 -28.61
C HIS A 92 0.74 -14.24 -28.17
N GLU A 93 1.15 -14.73 -27.00
CA GLU A 93 0.70 -16.01 -26.44
C GLU A 93 0.87 -16.02 -24.91
N SER A 94 0.04 -16.78 -24.23
CA SER A 94 0.14 -16.99 -22.76
C SER A 94 0.22 -15.68 -21.96
N GLY A 95 -0.56 -14.67 -22.38
CA GLY A 95 -0.61 -13.36 -21.69
C GLY A 95 0.64 -12.51 -21.88
N ARG A 96 1.50 -12.80 -22.87
CA ARG A 96 2.73 -12.06 -23.16
C ARG A 96 2.86 -11.68 -24.63
N LEU A 97 3.22 -10.44 -24.87
CA LEU A 97 3.60 -9.93 -26.17
C LEU A 97 5.14 -9.90 -26.27
N SER A 98 5.70 -10.85 -27.03
CA SER A 98 7.13 -10.89 -27.34
C SER A 98 7.41 -10.16 -28.65
N VAL A 99 8.32 -9.21 -28.67
CA VAL A 99 8.69 -8.40 -29.84
C VAL A 99 10.16 -8.67 -30.18
N ILE A 100 10.45 -9.03 -31.43
CA ILE A 100 11.78 -9.30 -31.92
C ILE A 100 12.40 -8.00 -32.46
N LEU A 101 13.60 -7.68 -32.02
CA LEU A 101 14.36 -6.52 -32.46
C LEU A 101 15.41 -6.93 -33.50
N GLU A 102 15.27 -6.43 -34.71
CA GLU A 102 16.21 -6.65 -35.82
C GLU A 102 16.59 -5.32 -36.46
N PRO A 103 17.81 -4.81 -36.22
CA PRO A 103 18.90 -5.40 -35.40
C PRO A 103 18.55 -5.39 -33.89
N ALA A 104 19.31 -6.18 -33.10
CA ALA A 104 19.23 -6.16 -31.64
C ALA A 104 19.39 -4.72 -31.11
N GLY A 105 18.65 -4.39 -30.08
CA GLY A 105 18.76 -3.10 -29.40
C GLY A 105 19.91 -3.10 -28.39
N SER A 106 20.50 -1.94 -28.17
CA SER A 106 21.61 -1.75 -27.24
C SER A 106 21.16 -1.18 -25.91
N ALA A 107 21.91 -1.45 -24.84
CA ALA A 107 21.70 -0.86 -23.54
C ALA A 107 21.57 0.68 -23.64
N ASP A 108 20.71 1.26 -22.79
CA ASP A 108 20.36 2.69 -22.74
C ASP A 108 19.66 3.26 -23.99
N GLN A 109 19.43 2.45 -25.02
CA GLN A 109 18.60 2.88 -26.15
C GLN A 109 17.13 3.04 -25.70
N VAL A 110 16.49 4.16 -26.09
CA VAL A 110 15.04 4.33 -25.99
C VAL A 110 14.41 3.92 -27.32
N LEU A 111 13.59 2.89 -27.29
CA LEU A 111 12.89 2.33 -28.42
C LEU A 111 11.46 2.86 -28.45
N PRO A 112 11.05 3.64 -29.46
CA PRO A 112 9.63 3.98 -29.64
C PRO A 112 8.90 2.74 -30.18
N LEU A 113 8.01 2.17 -29.40
CA LEU A 113 7.22 1.00 -29.76
C LEU A 113 5.77 1.41 -29.92
N THR A 114 5.11 1.01 -31.00
CA THR A 114 3.68 1.20 -31.22
C THR A 114 3.00 -0.15 -31.29
N VAL A 115 1.99 -0.37 -30.45
CA VAL A 115 1.16 -1.58 -30.43
C VAL A 115 -0.28 -1.19 -30.78
N ARG A 116 -0.83 -1.78 -31.85
CA ARG A 116 -2.25 -1.66 -32.21
C ARG A 116 -2.95 -2.97 -31.85
N TYR A 117 -4.05 -2.87 -31.13
CA TYR A 117 -4.79 -4.02 -30.66
C TYR A 117 -6.27 -3.70 -30.46
N ARG A 118 -7.07 -4.73 -30.26
CA ARG A 118 -8.50 -4.59 -29.97
C ARG A 118 -8.92 -5.63 -28.95
N GLY A 119 -9.97 -5.33 -28.21
CA GLY A 119 -10.47 -6.20 -27.15
C GLY A 119 -11.89 -5.89 -26.73
N HIS A 120 -12.28 -6.60 -25.69
CA HIS A 120 -13.54 -6.38 -24.97
C HIS A 120 -13.24 -6.33 -23.48
N PRO A 121 -14.09 -5.65 -22.67
CA PRO A 121 -14.01 -5.77 -21.22
C PRO A 121 -14.03 -7.24 -20.79
N ASP A 122 -13.11 -7.60 -19.91
CA ASP A 122 -12.97 -8.99 -19.43
C ASP A 122 -13.84 -9.29 -18.18
N GLY A 123 -14.46 -8.24 -17.60
CA GLY A 123 -15.25 -8.31 -16.38
C GLY A 123 -14.42 -8.52 -15.10
N VAL A 124 -13.09 -8.46 -15.19
CA VAL A 124 -12.16 -8.65 -14.07
C VAL A 124 -11.33 -7.41 -13.82
N ALA A 125 -10.55 -6.97 -14.81
CA ALA A 125 -9.70 -5.77 -14.73
C ALA A 125 -10.27 -4.60 -15.55
N LEU A 126 -10.97 -4.88 -16.64
CA LEU A 126 -11.77 -3.89 -17.34
C LEU A 126 -13.24 -4.32 -17.21
N VAL A 127 -13.97 -3.65 -16.32
CA VAL A 127 -15.30 -4.07 -15.88
C VAL A 127 -16.36 -3.18 -16.51
N ALA A 128 -17.11 -3.72 -17.47
CA ALA A 128 -18.31 -3.08 -18.02
C ALA A 128 -19.56 -3.78 -17.45
N ARG A 129 -20.36 -3.05 -16.69
CA ARG A 129 -21.63 -3.53 -16.12
C ARG A 129 -22.54 -2.36 -15.80
N PRO A 130 -23.86 -2.58 -15.66
CA PRO A 130 -24.72 -1.53 -15.12
C PRO A 130 -24.31 -1.20 -13.66
N ASN A 131 -24.39 0.10 -13.32
CA ASN A 131 -24.33 0.56 -11.94
C ASN A 131 -25.62 0.21 -11.17
N ALA A 132 -25.69 0.56 -9.90
CA ALA A 132 -26.86 0.29 -9.05
C ALA A 132 -28.17 0.96 -9.53
N HIS A 133 -28.07 1.93 -10.43
CA HIS A 133 -29.23 2.63 -11.05
C HIS A 133 -29.61 2.08 -12.42
N GLY A 134 -28.90 1.03 -12.88
CA GLY A 134 -29.15 0.38 -14.17
C GLY A 134 -28.47 1.05 -15.36
N GLU A 135 -27.64 2.09 -15.15
CA GLU A 135 -26.91 2.79 -16.20
C GLU A 135 -25.61 2.06 -16.57
N PRO A 136 -25.27 1.93 -17.87
CA PRO A 136 -24.05 1.27 -18.30
C PRO A 136 -22.83 2.12 -17.91
N VAL A 137 -21.83 1.47 -17.32
CA VAL A 137 -20.56 2.09 -16.94
C VAL A 137 -19.39 1.16 -17.23
N LEU A 138 -18.18 1.72 -17.30
CA LEU A 138 -16.95 0.96 -17.45
C LEU A 138 -15.89 1.52 -16.51
N PHE A 139 -15.19 0.60 -15.79
CA PHE A 139 -14.07 0.96 -14.91
C PHE A 139 -12.92 -0.03 -15.05
N ALA A 140 -11.70 0.50 -15.05
CA ALA A 140 -10.51 -0.31 -14.86
C ALA A 140 -10.31 -0.60 -13.35
N ASP A 141 -10.09 -1.88 -13.02
CA ASP A 141 -9.81 -2.42 -11.68
C ASP A 141 -8.52 -3.24 -11.77
N ASN A 142 -7.39 -2.52 -11.86
CA ASN A 142 -6.11 -3.09 -12.26
C ASN A 142 -5.36 -3.80 -11.14
N TRP A 143 -5.69 -3.54 -9.89
CA TRP A 143 -4.91 -4.10 -8.78
C TRP A 143 -5.03 -5.62 -8.67
N PRO A 144 -3.94 -6.39 -8.45
CA PRO A 144 -2.53 -5.96 -8.41
C PRO A 144 -1.87 -5.92 -9.80
N GLU A 145 -2.25 -6.78 -10.73
CA GLU A 145 -1.62 -7.01 -12.03
C GLU A 145 -2.68 -7.18 -13.13
N GLY A 146 -3.70 -6.33 -13.09
CA GLY A 146 -4.82 -6.37 -14.03
C GLY A 146 -4.64 -5.46 -15.23
N ALA A 147 -3.70 -4.51 -15.21
CA ALA A 147 -3.46 -3.60 -16.32
C ALA A 147 -3.15 -4.36 -17.62
N ARG A 148 -2.43 -5.48 -17.53
CA ARG A 148 -2.13 -6.39 -18.66
C ARG A 148 -3.34 -6.90 -19.42
N ARG A 149 -4.54 -6.85 -18.84
CA ARG A 149 -5.74 -7.37 -19.48
C ARG A 149 -6.35 -6.43 -20.52
N TRP A 150 -5.85 -5.19 -20.57
CA TRP A 150 -6.32 -4.22 -21.56
C TRP A 150 -5.22 -3.25 -22.05
N LEU A 151 -4.04 -3.23 -21.39
CA LEU A 151 -2.92 -2.35 -21.71
C LEU A 151 -1.63 -3.20 -21.87
N PRO A 152 -0.89 -3.12 -23.00
CA PRO A 152 0.44 -3.72 -23.10
C PRO A 152 1.41 -2.99 -22.16
N THR A 153 1.96 -3.70 -21.16
CA THR A 153 2.68 -3.06 -20.05
C THR A 153 3.73 -3.97 -19.45
N VAL A 154 4.60 -3.43 -18.61
CA VAL A 154 5.30 -4.18 -17.57
C VAL A 154 4.43 -4.06 -16.32
N ASP A 155 3.61 -5.10 -16.07
CA ASP A 155 2.57 -5.06 -15.04
C ASP A 155 3.12 -5.50 -13.68
N HIS A 156 4.04 -4.68 -13.14
CA HIS A 156 4.68 -4.88 -11.84
C HIS A 156 4.93 -3.52 -11.18
N PRO A 157 4.84 -3.36 -9.86
CA PRO A 157 4.98 -2.08 -9.18
C PRO A 157 6.37 -1.45 -9.34
N SER A 158 7.41 -2.23 -9.66
CA SER A 158 8.76 -1.71 -9.88
C SER A 158 8.90 -0.91 -11.17
N ASP A 159 8.02 -1.08 -12.16
CA ASP A 159 8.02 -0.30 -13.40
C ASP A 159 7.01 0.84 -13.28
N LYS A 160 7.51 2.07 -13.36
CA LYS A 160 6.71 3.29 -13.27
C LYS A 160 6.95 4.15 -14.50
N ALA A 161 5.87 4.64 -15.08
CA ALA A 161 5.96 5.49 -16.25
C ALA A 161 4.99 6.66 -16.18
N THR A 162 5.25 7.69 -16.95
CA THR A 162 4.27 8.72 -17.28
C THR A 162 3.23 8.18 -18.25
N VAL A 163 2.02 8.72 -18.24
CA VAL A 163 0.97 8.27 -19.16
C VAL A 163 0.09 9.41 -19.64
N ASP A 164 -0.21 9.40 -20.92
CA ASP A 164 -1.23 10.22 -21.55
C ASP A 164 -2.36 9.31 -22.06
N PHE A 165 -3.62 9.69 -21.80
CA PHE A 165 -4.80 8.98 -22.26
C PHE A 165 -5.65 9.86 -23.17
N ALA A 166 -5.82 9.45 -24.42
CA ALA A 166 -6.82 9.96 -25.35
C ALA A 166 -7.98 8.96 -25.41
N ILE A 167 -9.08 9.26 -24.72
CA ILE A 167 -10.23 8.36 -24.56
C ILE A 167 -11.37 8.86 -25.43
N THR A 168 -11.78 8.05 -26.41
CA THR A 168 -12.95 8.32 -27.25
C THR A 168 -14.10 7.39 -26.90
N ALA A 169 -15.26 7.94 -26.54
CA ALA A 169 -16.45 7.19 -26.18
C ALA A 169 -17.73 7.93 -26.59
N ASP A 170 -18.90 7.33 -26.37
CA ASP A 170 -20.20 8.00 -26.51
C ASP A 170 -20.19 9.30 -25.69
N HIS A 171 -20.74 10.37 -26.26
CA HIS A 171 -20.70 11.71 -25.65
C HIS A 171 -21.47 11.83 -24.33
N ARG A 172 -22.35 10.89 -24.01
CA ARG A 172 -23.05 10.83 -22.71
C ARG A 172 -22.11 10.54 -21.55
N PHE A 173 -20.98 9.88 -21.81
CA PHE A 173 -20.02 9.55 -20.77
C PHE A 173 -19.04 10.70 -20.51
N GLU A 174 -18.81 10.98 -19.24
CA GLU A 174 -17.62 11.66 -18.79
C GLU A 174 -16.52 10.62 -18.57
N ALA A 175 -15.33 10.88 -19.10
CA ALA A 175 -14.19 9.99 -18.96
C ALA A 175 -13.23 10.52 -17.89
N VAL A 176 -12.87 9.71 -16.90
CA VAL A 176 -11.88 10.03 -15.86
C VAL A 176 -10.66 9.12 -15.98
N ALA A 177 -9.46 9.71 -15.85
CA ALA A 177 -8.19 8.98 -15.80
C ALA A 177 -7.18 9.74 -14.91
N PRO A 178 -5.99 9.18 -14.61
CA PRO A 178 -4.93 9.88 -13.90
C PRO A 178 -4.47 11.17 -14.57
N GLY A 179 -3.93 12.10 -13.74
CA GLY A 179 -3.32 13.33 -14.24
C GLY A 179 -4.30 14.48 -14.44
N ARG A 180 -3.88 15.48 -15.21
CA ARG A 180 -4.66 16.68 -15.52
C ARG A 180 -5.46 16.52 -16.80
N LEU A 181 -6.66 17.10 -16.85
CA LEU A 181 -7.43 17.23 -18.09
C LEU A 181 -6.71 18.20 -19.03
N VAL A 182 -6.41 17.73 -20.23
CA VAL A 182 -5.76 18.53 -21.28
C VAL A 182 -6.80 19.13 -22.21
N GLU A 183 -7.73 18.28 -22.68
CA GLU A 183 -8.76 18.68 -23.63
C GLU A 183 -10.01 17.79 -23.50
N THR A 184 -11.17 18.38 -23.78
CA THR A 184 -12.40 17.64 -24.07
C THR A 184 -12.99 18.19 -25.34
N ARG A 185 -13.25 17.31 -26.31
CA ARG A 185 -13.73 17.72 -27.62
C ARG A 185 -14.79 16.78 -28.17
N ARG A 186 -15.89 17.34 -28.69
CA ARG A 186 -16.89 16.56 -29.42
C ARG A 186 -16.40 16.29 -30.84
N LEU A 187 -16.48 15.04 -31.28
CA LEU A 187 -16.07 14.60 -32.60
C LEU A 187 -17.21 14.77 -33.62
N PRO A 188 -16.91 14.81 -34.96
CA PRO A 188 -17.93 14.93 -35.98
C PRO A 188 -18.95 13.78 -36.02
N ASP A 189 -18.56 12.60 -35.57
CA ASP A 189 -19.43 11.41 -35.46
C ASP A 189 -20.34 11.42 -34.21
N GLY A 190 -20.24 12.49 -33.40
CA GLY A 190 -21.03 12.67 -32.19
C GLY A 190 -20.40 12.11 -30.90
N ARG A 191 -19.33 11.33 -31.01
CA ARG A 191 -18.57 10.86 -29.82
C ARG A 191 -17.80 11.99 -29.15
N ARG A 192 -17.24 11.72 -27.97
CA ARG A 192 -16.41 12.65 -27.20
C ARG A 192 -15.00 12.08 -27.07
N LEU A 193 -14.00 12.90 -27.38
CA LEU A 193 -12.60 12.70 -27.01
C LEU A 193 -12.33 13.44 -25.70
N THR A 194 -11.73 12.75 -24.74
CA THR A 194 -11.23 13.33 -23.49
C THR A 194 -9.76 12.96 -23.34
N HIS A 195 -8.90 13.97 -23.21
CA HIS A 195 -7.45 13.78 -23.11
C HIS A 195 -6.96 14.14 -21.72
N TRP A 196 -6.33 13.17 -21.05
CA TRP A 196 -5.69 13.29 -19.74
C TRP A 196 -4.18 13.11 -19.86
N SER A 197 -3.39 13.82 -19.03
CA SER A 197 -1.94 13.72 -19.01
C SER A 197 -1.43 13.59 -17.56
N ALA A 198 -0.75 12.50 -17.25
CA ALA A 198 -0.09 12.23 -15.98
C ALA A 198 1.43 12.32 -16.14
N PRO A 199 2.03 13.51 -15.93
CA PRO A 199 3.45 13.74 -16.14
C PRO A 199 4.35 13.23 -14.98
N VAL A 200 3.75 12.73 -13.91
CA VAL A 200 4.44 12.06 -12.80
C VAL A 200 4.32 10.57 -13.01
N ALA A 201 5.45 9.85 -12.97
CA ALA A 201 5.48 8.41 -13.17
C ALA A 201 4.65 7.66 -12.11
N ILE A 202 3.77 6.77 -12.57
CA ILE A 202 2.91 5.93 -11.76
C ILE A 202 3.06 4.46 -12.15
N PRO A 203 2.85 3.51 -11.23
CA PRO A 203 2.86 2.09 -11.58
C PRO A 203 1.65 1.72 -12.45
N ALA A 204 1.78 0.65 -13.24
CA ALA A 204 0.75 0.22 -14.19
C ALA A 204 -0.63 -0.02 -13.54
N TYR A 205 -0.66 -0.51 -12.30
CA TYR A 205 -1.94 -0.73 -11.60
C TYR A 205 -2.73 0.56 -11.33
N CYS A 206 -2.04 1.72 -11.28
CA CYS A 206 -2.66 3.04 -11.16
C CYS A 206 -3.09 3.67 -12.50
N MET A 207 -2.76 3.05 -13.65
CA MET A 207 -3.12 3.52 -14.98
C MET A 207 -4.53 3.08 -15.33
N VAL A 208 -5.54 3.83 -14.88
CA VAL A 208 -6.96 3.45 -14.96
C VAL A 208 -7.76 4.39 -15.84
N VAL A 209 -8.91 3.89 -16.31
CA VAL A 209 -9.95 4.66 -16.98
C VAL A 209 -11.31 4.37 -16.34
N GLY A 210 -12.17 5.39 -16.26
CA GLY A 210 -13.56 5.25 -15.84
C GLY A 210 -14.47 6.00 -16.80
N LEU A 211 -15.58 5.38 -17.21
CA LEU A 211 -16.61 5.96 -18.08
C LEU A 211 -17.98 5.81 -17.42
N ALA A 212 -18.65 6.91 -17.16
CA ALA A 212 -20.04 6.93 -16.70
C ALA A 212 -20.71 8.28 -17.03
N ASP A 213 -22.02 8.34 -16.92
CA ASP A 213 -22.76 9.62 -16.89
C ASP A 213 -22.60 10.23 -15.49
N PHE A 214 -21.44 10.86 -15.27
CA PHE A 214 -21.11 11.45 -13.98
C PHE A 214 -21.70 12.83 -13.78
N GLN A 215 -22.22 13.07 -12.59
CA GLN A 215 -22.31 14.41 -12.04
C GLN A 215 -20.96 14.78 -11.42
N VAL A 216 -20.26 15.74 -12.05
CA VAL A 216 -18.95 16.21 -11.60
C VAL A 216 -19.10 17.49 -10.79
N THR A 217 -18.64 17.48 -9.54
CA THR A 217 -18.72 18.64 -8.63
C THR A 217 -17.33 18.97 -8.08
N ARG A 218 -16.99 20.27 -8.05
CA ARG A 218 -15.77 20.73 -7.37
C ARG A 218 -15.99 20.71 -5.86
N VAL A 219 -15.13 19.99 -5.11
CA VAL A 219 -15.17 19.91 -3.66
C VAL A 219 -14.39 21.05 -3.01
N GLY A 220 -13.24 21.43 -3.60
CA GLY A 220 -12.38 22.47 -3.05
C GLY A 220 -11.03 22.57 -3.75
N VAL A 221 -10.09 23.22 -3.05
CA VAL A 221 -8.68 23.33 -3.46
C VAL A 221 -7.83 23.18 -2.22
N ALA A 222 -6.88 22.23 -2.22
CA ALA A 222 -5.88 22.04 -1.17
C ALA A 222 -4.51 22.43 -1.71
N ASN A 223 -3.85 23.44 -1.13
CA ASN A 223 -2.52 23.90 -1.54
C ASN A 223 -2.37 24.13 -3.06
N GLY A 224 -3.41 24.67 -3.72
CA GLY A 224 -3.46 24.89 -5.16
C GLY A 224 -3.92 23.69 -6.00
N ILE A 225 -4.10 22.52 -5.41
CA ILE A 225 -4.56 21.31 -6.09
C ILE A 225 -6.09 21.26 -6.11
N PRO A 226 -6.76 21.19 -7.26
CA PRO A 226 -8.21 21.07 -7.35
C PRO A 226 -8.68 19.68 -6.94
N LEU A 227 -9.74 19.63 -6.12
CA LEU A 227 -10.44 18.42 -5.73
C LEU A 227 -11.82 18.40 -6.38
N SER A 228 -12.19 17.26 -6.95
CA SER A 228 -13.49 17.02 -7.57
C SER A 228 -14.12 15.71 -7.14
N LEU A 229 -15.44 15.69 -7.12
CA LEU A 229 -16.26 14.51 -6.84
C LEU A 229 -16.98 14.13 -8.14
N TRP A 230 -16.85 12.87 -8.53
CA TRP A 230 -17.42 12.25 -9.73
C TRP A 230 -18.36 11.15 -9.28
N VAL A 231 -19.65 11.39 -9.33
CA VAL A 231 -20.66 10.48 -8.79
C VAL A 231 -21.80 10.24 -9.76
N PHE A 232 -22.49 9.15 -9.60
CA PHE A 232 -23.75 8.92 -10.30
C PHE A 232 -24.80 9.92 -9.78
N ALA A 233 -25.51 10.59 -10.68
CA ALA A 233 -26.39 11.69 -10.33
C ALA A 233 -27.37 11.42 -9.18
N PRO A 234 -27.99 10.21 -9.05
CA PRO A 234 -28.88 9.91 -7.94
C PRO A 234 -28.20 9.87 -6.55
N ASP A 235 -26.88 9.64 -6.48
CA ASP A 235 -26.11 9.51 -5.25
C ASP A 235 -25.41 10.81 -4.80
N ALA A 236 -25.49 11.88 -5.58
CA ALA A 236 -24.70 13.10 -5.39
C ALA A 236 -24.90 13.77 -4.02
N GLU A 237 -26.12 13.81 -3.48
CA GLU A 237 -26.40 14.42 -2.17
C GLU A 237 -25.84 13.58 -1.01
N ALA A 238 -25.99 12.26 -1.09
CA ALA A 238 -25.53 11.34 -0.04
C ALA A 238 -24.00 11.33 0.06
N THR A 239 -23.31 11.33 -1.08
CA THR A 239 -21.87 11.22 -1.17
C THR A 239 -21.12 12.47 -0.73
N HIS A 240 -21.73 13.66 -0.84
CA HIS A 240 -21.06 14.92 -0.48
C HIS A 240 -20.54 14.93 0.98
N ARG A 241 -21.23 14.28 1.90
CA ARG A 241 -20.83 14.19 3.32
C ARG A 241 -19.58 13.33 3.53
N MET A 242 -19.44 12.23 2.79
CA MET A 242 -18.29 11.32 2.86
C MET A 242 -16.99 12.04 2.51
N PHE A 243 -17.01 12.94 1.54
CA PHE A 243 -15.83 13.63 1.04
C PHE A 243 -15.64 15.04 1.61
N ALA A 244 -16.45 15.43 2.61
CA ALA A 244 -16.43 16.79 3.15
C ALA A 244 -15.09 17.23 3.74
N ARG A 245 -14.28 16.28 4.26
CA ARG A 245 -12.97 16.55 4.84
C ARG A 245 -11.79 16.30 3.91
N SER A 246 -12.01 15.95 2.65
CA SER A 246 -10.92 15.61 1.71
C SER A 246 -9.88 16.73 1.54
N VAL A 247 -10.32 18.00 1.55
CA VAL A 247 -9.40 19.15 1.52
C VAL A 247 -8.51 19.17 2.76
N LEU A 248 -9.09 19.01 3.94
CA LEU A 248 -8.36 18.98 5.20
C LEU A 248 -7.37 17.81 5.28
N MET A 249 -7.77 16.62 4.79
CA MET A 249 -6.89 15.45 4.71
C MET A 249 -5.68 15.73 3.81
N MET A 250 -5.91 16.30 2.63
CA MET A 250 -4.85 16.68 1.68
C MET A 250 -3.87 17.69 2.28
N GLU A 251 -4.38 18.73 2.95
CA GLU A 251 -3.56 19.75 3.60
C GLU A 251 -2.74 19.13 4.74
N TYR A 252 -3.37 18.33 5.59
CA TYR A 252 -2.68 17.63 6.68
C TYR A 252 -1.51 16.76 6.20
N TYR A 253 -1.73 15.91 5.17
CA TYR A 253 -0.65 15.06 4.67
C TYR A 253 0.43 15.86 3.95
N ALA A 254 0.06 16.92 3.24
CA ALA A 254 1.04 17.79 2.60
C ALA A 254 1.93 18.52 3.62
N ASP A 255 1.36 19.00 4.73
CA ASP A 255 2.12 19.63 5.82
C ASP A 255 3.01 18.63 6.55
N LEU A 256 2.55 17.39 6.71
CA LEU A 256 3.26 16.36 7.44
C LEU A 256 4.44 15.76 6.64
N LEU A 257 4.26 15.52 5.34
CA LEU A 257 5.16 14.75 4.49
C LEU A 257 5.86 15.58 3.40
N GLY A 258 5.16 16.57 2.87
CA GLY A 258 5.57 17.34 1.72
C GLY A 258 4.47 17.43 0.66
N PRO A 259 4.70 18.20 -0.42
CA PRO A 259 3.65 18.53 -1.38
C PRO A 259 2.99 17.30 -1.99
N TYR A 260 1.69 17.43 -2.28
CA TYR A 260 0.93 16.42 -3.03
C TYR A 260 1.56 16.19 -4.41
N PRO A 261 1.79 14.93 -4.82
CA PRO A 261 2.62 14.65 -5.99
C PRO A 261 1.93 14.91 -7.35
N TYR A 262 0.60 15.02 -7.38
CA TYR A 262 -0.16 15.08 -8.63
C TYR A 262 -0.86 16.42 -8.85
N SER A 263 -1.45 16.60 -10.03
CA SER A 263 -2.05 17.88 -10.46
C SER A 263 -3.52 18.07 -10.09
N LYS A 264 -4.20 17.03 -9.65
CA LYS A 264 -5.59 17.03 -9.18
C LYS A 264 -5.82 15.90 -8.20
N LEU A 265 -6.97 15.90 -7.51
CA LEU A 265 -7.55 14.73 -6.87
C LEU A 265 -9.03 14.60 -7.28
N ALA A 266 -9.38 13.50 -7.95
CA ALA A 266 -10.75 13.10 -8.21
C ALA A 266 -11.15 11.97 -7.26
N GLN A 267 -12.28 12.14 -6.57
CA GLN A 267 -12.95 11.11 -5.77
C GLN A 267 -14.07 10.56 -6.66
N VAL A 268 -13.99 9.29 -7.05
CA VAL A 268 -14.82 8.73 -8.13
C VAL A 268 -15.63 7.56 -7.61
N GLN A 269 -16.96 7.67 -7.67
CA GLN A 269 -17.86 6.53 -7.50
C GLN A 269 -17.69 5.55 -8.67
N SER A 270 -17.62 4.26 -8.38
CA SER A 270 -17.31 3.24 -9.38
C SER A 270 -17.99 1.92 -9.09
N THR A 271 -17.85 0.98 -10.02
CA THR A 271 -18.33 -0.40 -9.86
C THR A 271 -17.21 -1.39 -9.58
N ILE A 272 -16.08 -0.97 -9.02
CA ILE A 272 -14.96 -1.84 -8.64
C ILE A 272 -15.32 -2.75 -7.46
N ARG A 273 -14.47 -3.75 -7.20
CA ARG A 273 -14.68 -4.76 -6.15
C ARG A 273 -14.28 -4.31 -4.76
N TYR A 274 -13.28 -3.45 -4.67
CA TYR A 274 -12.69 -3.01 -3.41
C TYR A 274 -13.46 -1.80 -2.87
N THR A 275 -13.49 -1.66 -1.56
CA THR A 275 -14.11 -0.51 -0.85
C THR A 275 -13.58 0.82 -1.38
N GLY A 276 -12.26 0.91 -1.52
CA GLY A 276 -11.52 1.98 -2.18
C GLY A 276 -10.40 1.40 -3.02
N MET A 277 -9.91 2.19 -3.96
CA MET A 277 -8.75 1.90 -4.79
C MET A 277 -8.01 3.20 -5.07
N GLU A 278 -6.81 3.28 -4.61
CA GLU A 278 -5.97 4.47 -4.52
C GLU A 278 -5.49 5.05 -5.85
N ASN A 279 -6.03 4.66 -6.98
CA ASN A 279 -5.53 5.07 -8.29
C ASN A 279 -5.01 6.52 -8.32
N ALA A 280 -3.80 6.71 -8.83
CA ALA A 280 -3.08 7.97 -8.75
C ALA A 280 -3.92 9.16 -9.26
N SER A 281 -4.18 10.13 -8.40
CA SER A 281 -4.98 11.33 -8.67
C SER A 281 -6.46 11.10 -9.06
N ALA A 282 -6.95 9.85 -9.10
CA ALA A 282 -8.33 9.49 -9.44
C ALA A 282 -8.77 8.25 -8.62
N ILE A 283 -9.01 8.45 -7.32
CA ILE A 283 -9.37 7.37 -6.39
C ILE A 283 -10.76 6.85 -6.73
N PHE A 284 -10.88 5.53 -6.90
CA PHE A 284 -12.16 4.88 -7.15
C PHE A 284 -12.72 4.28 -5.85
N TYR A 285 -14.01 4.46 -5.63
CA TYR A 285 -14.75 3.90 -4.49
C TYR A 285 -15.91 3.05 -5.00
N ALA A 286 -16.09 1.87 -4.40
CA ALA A 286 -17.23 1.04 -4.73
C ALA A 286 -18.55 1.76 -4.46
N GLU A 287 -19.50 1.67 -5.39
CA GLU A 287 -20.82 2.28 -5.23
C GLU A 287 -21.57 1.82 -3.97
N THR A 288 -21.28 0.60 -3.50
CA THR A 288 -21.86 0.04 -2.26
C THR A 288 -21.47 0.81 -1.01
N GLU A 289 -20.30 1.46 -1.00
CA GLU A 289 -19.82 2.26 0.13
C GLU A 289 -20.48 3.65 0.18
N LEU A 290 -21.04 4.08 -0.95
CA LEU A 290 -21.61 5.40 -1.14
C LEU A 290 -23.14 5.43 -1.00
N GLN A 291 -23.74 4.26 -0.76
CA GLN A 291 -25.18 4.09 -0.66
C GLN A 291 -25.64 3.85 0.77
N GLY A 292 -26.80 4.43 1.14
CA GLY A 292 -27.43 4.20 2.42
C GLY A 292 -27.26 5.32 3.45
N PRO A 293 -27.92 5.19 4.62
CA PRO A 293 -27.98 6.26 5.62
C PRO A 293 -26.68 6.43 6.44
N ASN A 294 -25.78 5.45 6.41
CA ASN A 294 -24.56 5.38 7.21
C ASN A 294 -23.31 5.41 6.34
N VAL A 295 -23.27 6.32 5.35
CA VAL A 295 -22.07 6.54 4.55
C VAL A 295 -20.95 6.99 5.49
N ASP A 296 -19.96 6.13 5.70
CA ASP A 296 -18.81 6.38 6.58
C ASP A 296 -17.66 7.00 5.77
N GLU A 297 -16.97 7.92 6.38
CA GLU A 297 -15.75 8.56 5.87
C GLU A 297 -14.52 7.61 5.87
N PHE A 298 -14.72 6.37 6.35
CA PHE A 298 -13.66 5.41 6.67
C PHE A 298 -12.62 5.19 5.57
N PRO A 299 -12.96 4.97 4.27
CA PRO A 299 -11.90 4.73 3.30
C PRO A 299 -11.17 6.01 2.87
N VAL A 300 -11.78 7.20 3.02
CA VAL A 300 -11.31 8.42 2.34
C VAL A 300 -9.91 8.85 2.78
N ALA A 301 -9.65 8.89 4.09
CA ALA A 301 -8.34 9.30 4.61
C ALA A 301 -7.25 8.28 4.24
N HIS A 302 -7.59 6.99 4.24
CA HIS A 302 -6.71 5.90 3.82
C HIS A 302 -6.32 6.03 2.34
N GLU A 303 -7.31 6.17 1.45
CA GLU A 303 -7.06 6.28 0.00
C GLU A 303 -6.31 7.58 -0.37
N ILE A 304 -6.56 8.68 0.34
CA ILE A 304 -5.79 9.90 0.15
C ILE A 304 -4.34 9.73 0.63
N ALA A 305 -4.09 9.03 1.74
CA ALA A 305 -2.74 8.77 2.23
C ALA A 305 -1.92 7.95 1.23
N HIS A 306 -2.55 7.04 0.50
CA HIS A 306 -1.91 6.28 -0.56
C HIS A 306 -1.32 7.15 -1.68
N GLN A 307 -1.78 8.37 -1.88
CA GLN A 307 -1.21 9.24 -2.91
C GLN A 307 0.27 9.56 -2.63
N TRP A 308 0.69 9.54 -1.36
CA TRP A 308 2.09 9.59 -0.93
C TRP A 308 2.69 8.19 -0.80
N TRP A 309 1.96 7.26 -0.12
CA TRP A 309 2.40 5.91 0.23
C TRP A 309 1.72 4.84 -0.65
N GLY A 310 2.47 4.14 -1.46
CA GLY A 310 1.93 3.23 -2.47
C GLY A 310 2.03 3.81 -3.88
N ASN A 311 1.59 5.05 -4.10
CA ASN A 311 1.58 5.68 -5.41
C ASN A 311 2.85 6.48 -5.71
N SER A 312 3.16 7.51 -4.91
CA SER A 312 4.38 8.32 -5.11
C SER A 312 5.61 7.53 -4.69
N VAL A 313 5.63 7.01 -3.47
CA VAL A 313 6.62 6.02 -3.02
C VAL A 313 5.98 4.65 -3.17
N THR A 314 6.31 3.94 -4.24
CA THR A 314 5.73 2.64 -4.57
C THR A 314 6.60 1.51 -4.00
N PRO A 315 6.04 0.46 -3.39
CA PRO A 315 6.81 -0.74 -3.06
C PRO A 315 7.58 -1.26 -4.26
N ALA A 316 8.85 -1.63 -4.08
CA ALA A 316 9.67 -2.17 -5.15
C ALA A 316 9.25 -3.58 -5.57
N ASP A 317 8.57 -4.29 -4.67
CA ASP A 317 8.00 -5.62 -4.87
C ASP A 317 6.75 -5.77 -4.01
N TRP A 318 5.87 -6.71 -4.36
CA TRP A 318 4.67 -7.03 -3.59
C TRP A 318 5.00 -7.60 -2.19
N ASP A 319 6.21 -8.06 -1.93
CA ASP A 319 6.66 -8.45 -0.60
C ASP A 319 6.77 -7.27 0.36
N ASP A 320 6.99 -6.08 -0.17
CA ASP A 320 7.01 -4.81 0.57
C ASP A 320 5.64 -4.09 0.61
N LEU A 321 4.53 -4.77 0.27
CA LEU A 321 3.18 -4.19 0.20
C LEU A 321 2.76 -3.44 1.49
N TRP A 322 3.32 -3.80 2.65
CA TRP A 322 3.07 -3.10 3.91
C TRP A 322 3.54 -1.64 3.91
N LEU A 323 4.52 -1.27 3.04
CA LEU A 323 4.95 0.13 2.83
C LEU A 323 3.86 0.98 2.15
N SER A 324 2.89 0.34 1.49
CA SER A 324 1.67 0.97 0.99
C SER A 324 0.56 0.89 2.05
N GLU A 325 0.06 -0.29 2.32
CA GLU A 325 -1.16 -0.54 3.09
C GLU A 325 -1.01 -0.24 4.59
N GLY A 326 0.11 -0.64 5.17
CA GLY A 326 0.41 -0.37 6.59
C GLY A 326 0.61 1.12 6.85
N PHE A 327 1.25 1.81 5.91
CA PHE A 327 1.43 3.26 5.95
C PHE A 327 0.10 3.98 5.80
N ALA A 328 -0.69 3.68 4.76
CA ALA A 328 -1.99 4.32 4.57
C ALA A 328 -2.91 4.09 5.78
N THR A 329 -2.93 2.88 6.35
CA THR A 329 -3.69 2.57 7.57
C THR A 329 -3.22 3.39 8.78
N TYR A 330 -1.92 3.59 8.94
CA TYR A 330 -1.40 4.38 10.07
C TYR A 330 -1.63 5.87 9.87
N PHE A 331 -1.43 6.38 8.66
CA PHE A 331 -1.63 7.79 8.34
C PHE A 331 -3.12 8.17 8.36
N ASP A 332 -4.03 7.26 7.98
CA ASP A 332 -5.46 7.41 8.29
C ASP A 332 -5.69 7.63 9.80
N ALA A 333 -5.12 6.78 10.62
CA ALA A 333 -5.27 6.91 12.08
C ALA A 333 -4.63 8.19 12.64
N LEU A 334 -3.50 8.66 12.07
CA LEU A 334 -2.85 9.93 12.43
C LEU A 334 -3.69 11.15 12.05
N PHE A 335 -4.40 11.13 10.92
CA PHE A 335 -5.33 12.20 10.57
C PHE A 335 -6.41 12.34 11.64
N TYR A 336 -6.99 11.24 12.11
CA TYR A 336 -7.99 11.29 13.17
C TYR A 336 -7.38 11.62 14.55
N GLU A 337 -6.13 11.25 14.82
CA GLU A 337 -5.39 11.79 16.00
C GLU A 337 -5.31 13.32 15.95
N HIS A 338 -5.04 13.87 14.78
CA HIS A 338 -4.92 15.32 14.58
C HIS A 338 -6.25 16.06 14.82
N ILE A 339 -7.38 15.54 14.34
CA ILE A 339 -8.66 16.26 14.42
C ILE A 339 -9.51 15.91 15.66
N GLU A 340 -9.33 14.74 16.26
CA GLU A 340 -10.14 14.23 17.38
C GLU A 340 -9.32 13.93 18.64
N GLY A 341 -7.96 14.02 18.54
CA GLY A 341 -7.04 13.74 19.64
C GLY A 341 -6.61 12.27 19.75
N PRO A 342 -5.68 11.98 20.69
CA PRO A 342 -4.95 10.70 20.74
C PRO A 342 -5.85 9.47 20.97
N GLU A 343 -7.03 9.64 21.56
CA GLU A 343 -7.94 8.52 21.75
C GLU A 343 -8.55 8.01 20.43
N ALA A 344 -8.67 8.85 19.42
CA ALA A 344 -9.11 8.43 18.09
C ALA A 344 -8.10 7.46 17.44
N LEU A 345 -6.81 7.77 17.51
CA LEU A 345 -5.73 6.86 17.08
C LEU A 345 -5.82 5.52 17.82
N ARG A 346 -5.89 5.56 19.17
CA ARG A 346 -5.96 4.34 19.99
C ARG A 346 -7.16 3.46 19.65
N ARG A 347 -8.35 4.05 19.46
CA ARG A 347 -9.56 3.31 19.05
C ARG A 347 -9.37 2.60 17.72
N ARG A 348 -8.76 3.27 16.72
CA ARG A 348 -8.52 2.70 15.38
C ARG A 348 -7.52 1.55 15.45
N LEU A 349 -6.40 1.72 16.15
CA LEU A 349 -5.39 0.68 16.34
C LEU A 349 -5.95 -0.53 17.10
N ARG A 350 -6.74 -0.33 18.19
CA ARG A 350 -7.38 -1.42 18.93
C ARG A 350 -8.34 -2.25 18.06
N ARG A 351 -9.20 -1.60 17.26
CA ARG A 351 -10.07 -2.31 16.30
C ARG A 351 -9.26 -3.12 15.28
N GLY A 352 -8.14 -2.56 14.84
CA GLY A 352 -7.21 -3.26 13.97
C GLY A 352 -6.58 -4.49 14.64
N ALA A 353 -6.17 -4.38 15.92
CA ALA A 353 -5.62 -5.49 16.69
C ALA A 353 -6.62 -6.64 16.87
N GLU A 354 -7.91 -6.34 17.11
CA GLU A 354 -8.97 -7.35 17.19
C GLU A 354 -9.10 -8.17 15.91
N ARG A 355 -9.09 -7.50 14.74
CA ARG A 355 -9.11 -8.17 13.42
C ARG A 355 -7.87 -9.03 13.21
N LEU A 356 -6.72 -8.54 13.65
CA LEU A 356 -5.44 -9.25 13.54
C LEU A 356 -5.41 -10.51 14.41
N VAL A 357 -5.90 -10.43 15.66
CA VAL A 357 -6.03 -11.57 16.58
C VAL A 357 -6.93 -12.64 15.96
N ALA A 358 -8.11 -12.25 15.48
CA ALA A 358 -9.06 -13.17 14.85
C ALA A 358 -8.51 -13.84 13.58
N LEU A 359 -7.64 -13.15 12.82
CA LEU A 359 -6.94 -13.76 11.70
C LEU A 359 -5.85 -14.71 12.18
N HIS A 360 -5.05 -14.31 13.16
CA HIS A 360 -3.91 -15.11 13.65
C HIS A 360 -4.34 -16.48 14.17
N GLU A 361 -5.49 -16.56 14.85
CA GLU A 361 -6.06 -17.81 15.36
C GLU A 361 -6.41 -18.80 14.23
N ARG A 362 -6.79 -18.29 13.06
CA ARG A 362 -7.21 -19.10 11.90
C ARG A 362 -6.07 -19.36 10.91
N ARG A 363 -5.25 -18.34 10.64
CA ARG A 363 -4.16 -18.38 9.65
C ARG A 363 -2.95 -17.62 10.22
N PRO A 364 -2.10 -18.24 11.02
CA PRO A 364 -0.87 -17.59 11.50
C PRO A 364 0.04 -17.22 10.34
N GLY A 365 0.60 -16.00 10.36
CA GLY A 365 1.49 -15.50 9.32
C GLY A 365 2.30 -14.29 9.75
N ALA A 366 3.27 -13.91 8.94
CA ALA A 366 4.08 -12.70 9.05
C ALA A 366 3.50 -11.55 8.21
N ILE A 367 4.09 -10.37 8.24
CA ILE A 367 3.76 -9.28 7.31
C ILE A 367 4.39 -9.57 5.95
N VAL A 368 5.69 -9.90 5.97
CA VAL A 368 6.46 -10.25 4.77
C VAL A 368 6.48 -11.76 4.63
N GLU A 369 5.87 -12.27 3.59
CA GLU A 369 5.74 -13.71 3.28
C GLU A 369 6.11 -13.94 1.80
N PRO A 370 7.42 -14.06 1.45
CA PRO A 370 7.86 -14.21 0.07
C PRO A 370 7.37 -15.50 -0.61
N GLU A 371 6.99 -16.49 0.18
CA GLU A 371 6.41 -17.75 -0.31
C GLU A 371 4.97 -17.61 -0.85
N VAL A 372 4.30 -16.49 -0.57
CA VAL A 372 2.95 -16.20 -1.10
C VAL A 372 3.09 -15.51 -2.46
N ALA A 373 2.90 -16.28 -3.52
CA ALA A 373 3.13 -15.80 -4.88
C ALA A 373 2.02 -14.88 -5.43
N ASP A 374 0.74 -15.10 -5.03
CA ASP A 374 -0.37 -14.23 -5.46
C ASP A 374 -0.46 -13.00 -4.56
N PRO A 375 -0.22 -11.77 -5.08
CA PRO A 375 -0.31 -10.55 -4.29
C PRO A 375 -1.69 -10.35 -3.62
N ARG A 376 -2.78 -10.89 -4.20
CA ARG A 376 -4.12 -10.80 -3.61
C ARG A 376 -4.22 -11.53 -2.27
N GLU A 377 -3.45 -12.61 -2.10
CA GLU A 377 -3.41 -13.33 -0.83
C GLU A 377 -2.62 -12.58 0.26
N LYS A 378 -1.81 -11.58 -0.12
CA LYS A 378 -1.11 -10.69 0.79
C LYS A 378 -2.03 -9.62 1.41
N LEU A 379 -3.18 -9.28 0.78
CA LEU A 379 -4.19 -8.36 1.32
C LEU A 379 -4.86 -8.93 2.58
N THR A 380 -4.19 -8.83 3.69
CA THR A 380 -4.66 -9.36 4.97
C THR A 380 -4.46 -8.34 6.09
N PRO A 381 -5.18 -8.44 7.21
CA PRO A 381 -4.91 -7.64 8.40
C PRO A 381 -3.44 -7.56 8.83
N ARG A 382 -2.56 -8.43 8.32
CA ARG A 382 -1.13 -8.37 8.60
C ARG A 382 -0.45 -7.19 7.91
N VAL A 383 -0.68 -6.99 6.62
CA VAL A 383 -0.06 -5.86 5.90
C VAL A 383 -0.68 -4.53 6.31
N TYR A 384 -2.00 -4.48 6.54
CA TYR A 384 -2.74 -3.29 6.99
C TYR A 384 -2.51 -2.99 8.47
N GLN A 385 -3.17 -3.75 9.35
CA GLN A 385 -3.27 -3.45 10.77
C GLN A 385 -1.97 -3.71 11.51
N LYS A 386 -1.29 -4.85 11.28
CA LYS A 386 0.02 -5.08 11.91
C LYS A 386 1.07 -4.13 11.34
N GLY A 387 1.01 -3.79 10.02
CA GLY A 387 1.85 -2.77 9.41
C GLY A 387 1.71 -1.42 10.11
N ALA A 388 0.47 -0.96 10.34
CA ALA A 388 0.19 0.27 11.10
C ALA A 388 0.72 0.20 12.55
N TRP A 389 0.54 -0.92 13.23
CA TRP A 389 1.11 -1.14 14.56
C TRP A 389 2.63 -1.11 14.59
N VAL A 390 3.30 -1.63 13.54
CA VAL A 390 4.76 -1.55 13.43
C VAL A 390 5.22 -0.09 13.40
N LEU A 391 4.54 0.76 12.60
CA LEU A 391 4.84 2.20 12.56
C LEU A 391 4.56 2.87 13.91
N HIS A 392 3.48 2.51 14.58
CA HIS A 392 3.14 3.06 15.90
C HIS A 392 4.18 2.69 16.98
N MET A 393 4.57 1.43 17.03
CA MET A 393 5.62 0.97 17.94
C MET A 393 6.98 1.57 17.60
N LEU A 394 7.27 1.80 16.33
CA LEU A 394 8.48 2.47 15.87
C LEU A 394 8.49 3.93 16.32
N ARG A 395 7.38 4.67 16.18
CA ARG A 395 7.19 6.03 16.69
C ARG A 395 7.47 6.10 18.20
N ARG A 396 6.95 5.15 18.99
CA ARG A 396 7.23 5.04 20.43
C ARG A 396 8.72 4.81 20.71
N ARG A 397 9.37 3.98 19.90
CA ARG A 397 10.78 3.58 20.09
C ARG A 397 11.75 4.73 19.84
N ILE A 398 11.54 5.51 18.77
CA ILE A 398 12.48 6.53 18.33
C ILE A 398 12.05 7.96 18.69
N GLY A 399 10.81 8.15 19.16
CA GLY A 399 10.21 9.43 19.50
C GLY A 399 9.59 10.14 18.29
N ASP A 400 8.61 11.02 18.56
CA ASP A 400 7.81 11.70 17.54
C ASP A 400 8.67 12.52 16.57
N GLU A 401 9.60 13.32 17.09
CA GLU A 401 10.45 14.21 16.29
C GLU A 401 11.23 13.42 15.22
N ARG A 402 11.95 12.37 15.63
CA ARG A 402 12.74 11.54 14.72
C ARG A 402 11.86 10.69 13.79
N PHE A 403 10.73 10.24 14.29
CA PHE A 403 9.78 9.47 13.47
C PHE A 403 9.27 10.32 12.31
N PHE A 404 8.72 11.50 12.58
CA PHE A 404 8.16 12.35 11.52
C PHE A 404 9.25 12.97 10.63
N SER A 405 10.42 13.29 11.16
CA SER A 405 11.58 13.70 10.37
C SER A 405 11.99 12.59 9.41
N GLY A 406 12.14 11.36 9.92
CA GLY A 406 12.48 10.20 9.11
C GLY A 406 11.41 9.85 8.04
N MET A 407 10.11 10.00 8.34
CA MET A 407 9.05 9.80 7.35
C MET A 407 9.12 10.84 6.22
N ARG A 408 9.36 12.11 6.53
CA ARG A 408 9.57 13.16 5.51
C ARG A 408 10.78 12.88 4.64
N GLU A 409 11.90 12.51 5.25
CA GLU A 409 13.13 12.18 4.53
C GLU A 409 12.95 10.96 3.64
N PHE A 410 12.27 9.91 4.12
CA PHE A 410 11.95 8.71 3.34
C PHE A 410 11.08 9.07 2.14
N TYR A 411 10.04 9.86 2.34
CA TYR A 411 9.21 10.36 1.24
C TYR A 411 10.04 11.16 0.23
N GLN A 412 10.82 12.14 0.67
CA GLN A 412 11.58 13.01 -0.23
C GLN A 412 12.61 12.25 -1.06
N ARG A 413 13.23 11.20 -0.50
CA ARG A 413 14.23 10.38 -1.22
C ARG A 413 13.62 9.48 -2.27
N HIS A 414 12.41 9.01 -2.05
CA HIS A 414 11.78 7.99 -2.86
C HIS A 414 10.54 8.45 -3.62
N ALA A 415 10.15 9.73 -3.51
CA ALA A 415 9.02 10.29 -4.23
C ALA A 415 9.17 10.12 -5.75
N GLY A 416 8.14 9.61 -6.40
CA GLY A 416 8.13 9.29 -7.83
C GLY A 416 8.88 7.99 -8.19
N GLY A 417 9.47 7.29 -7.21
CA GLY A 417 10.24 6.06 -7.40
C GLY A 417 9.69 4.89 -6.60
N ASN A 418 10.55 3.90 -6.41
CA ASN A 418 10.27 2.69 -5.65
C ASN A 418 11.09 2.65 -4.35
N ALA A 419 10.58 1.94 -3.36
CA ALA A 419 11.28 1.73 -2.09
C ALA A 419 11.05 0.34 -1.53
N THR A 420 12.03 -0.12 -0.74
CA THR A 420 11.98 -1.37 0.03
C THR A 420 11.93 -1.10 1.53
N THR A 421 11.58 -2.11 2.31
CA THR A 421 11.73 -2.08 3.78
C THR A 421 13.17 -1.73 4.21
N ALA A 422 14.17 -2.18 3.46
CA ALA A 422 15.57 -1.85 3.75
C ALA A 422 15.89 -0.37 3.53
N ASP A 423 15.24 0.29 2.56
CA ASP A 423 15.37 1.73 2.34
C ASP A 423 14.81 2.53 3.52
N LEU A 424 13.58 2.20 3.95
CA LEU A 424 12.99 2.80 5.15
C LEU A 424 13.90 2.63 6.37
N ARG A 425 14.38 1.41 6.60
CA ARG A 425 15.28 1.14 7.72
C ARG A 425 16.52 2.01 7.67
N ARG A 426 17.19 2.12 6.51
CA ARG A 426 18.41 2.94 6.34
C ARG A 426 18.17 4.42 6.65
N VAL A 427 17.04 4.97 6.23
CA VAL A 427 16.68 6.35 6.55
C VAL A 427 16.51 6.54 8.05
N LEU A 428 15.78 5.65 8.72
CA LEU A 428 15.51 5.76 10.16
C LEU A 428 16.74 5.45 11.02
N GLU A 429 17.62 4.55 10.61
CA GLU A 429 18.91 4.30 11.25
C GLU A 429 19.84 5.51 11.13
N ALA A 430 19.81 6.22 9.99
CA ALA A 430 20.57 7.46 9.83
C ALA A 430 20.02 8.59 10.71
N GLU A 431 18.70 8.68 10.89
CA GLU A 431 18.05 9.69 11.75
C GLU A 431 18.30 9.44 13.24
N THR A 432 18.38 8.18 13.66
CA THR A 432 18.50 7.81 15.07
C THR A 432 19.93 7.57 15.53
N GLY A 433 20.80 7.13 14.65
CA GLY A 433 22.13 6.60 14.96
C GLY A 433 22.12 5.18 15.54
N ASP A 434 20.95 4.55 15.67
CA ASP A 434 20.77 3.22 16.25
C ASP A 434 20.40 2.20 15.20
N SER A 435 20.78 0.92 15.38
CA SER A 435 20.32 -0.17 14.51
C SER A 435 18.85 -0.51 14.80
N LEU A 436 18.06 -0.57 13.75
CA LEU A 436 16.65 -0.99 13.76
C LEU A 436 16.45 -2.38 13.14
N GLU A 437 17.52 -3.09 12.74
CA GLU A 437 17.43 -4.40 12.10
C GLU A 437 16.67 -5.42 12.95
N GLY A 438 16.99 -5.50 14.25
CA GLY A 438 16.31 -6.40 15.19
C GLY A 438 14.81 -6.10 15.33
N PHE A 439 14.45 -4.80 15.31
CA PHE A 439 13.06 -4.37 15.36
C PHE A 439 12.29 -4.81 14.10
N PHE A 440 12.78 -4.49 12.91
CA PHE A 440 12.11 -4.85 11.66
C PHE A 440 12.03 -6.37 11.47
N ARG A 441 13.10 -7.11 11.76
CA ARG A 441 13.08 -8.57 11.73
C ARG A 441 12.01 -9.15 12.65
N GLN A 442 11.92 -8.65 13.90
CA GLN A 442 10.95 -9.12 14.88
C GLN A 442 9.52 -8.89 14.45
N TRP A 443 9.20 -7.71 13.92
CA TRP A 443 7.82 -7.32 13.67
C TRP A 443 7.31 -7.63 12.27
N LEU A 444 8.18 -7.69 11.27
CA LEU A 444 7.80 -7.97 9.89
C LEU A 444 7.88 -9.44 9.51
N LEU A 445 8.93 -10.16 9.98
CA LEU A 445 9.19 -11.53 9.56
C LEU A 445 8.68 -12.59 10.54
N ARG A 446 8.33 -12.21 11.77
CA ARG A 446 7.78 -13.15 12.75
C ARG A 446 6.27 -13.19 12.71
N LYS A 447 5.75 -14.43 12.82
CA LYS A 447 4.31 -14.69 12.93
C LYS A 447 3.77 -14.22 14.27
N GLY A 448 2.56 -13.68 14.28
CA GLY A 448 1.84 -13.33 15.51
C GLY A 448 2.31 -12.05 16.20
N MET A 449 2.13 -12.04 17.51
CA MET A 449 2.38 -10.92 18.43
C MET A 449 2.67 -11.45 19.83
N PRO A 450 3.23 -10.66 20.77
CA PRO A 450 3.38 -11.04 22.18
C PRO A 450 2.06 -11.45 22.81
N ARG A 451 2.06 -12.58 23.52
CA ARG A 451 0.97 -13.00 24.41
C ARG A 451 1.52 -13.05 25.83
N LEU A 452 1.02 -12.14 26.66
CA LEU A 452 1.58 -11.85 27.97
C LEU A 452 0.66 -12.37 29.07
N ARG A 453 1.23 -13.06 30.04
CA ARG A 453 0.59 -13.35 31.31
C ARG A 453 1.34 -12.61 32.41
N LEU A 454 0.67 -11.66 33.05
CA LEU A 454 1.21 -10.84 34.11
C LEU A 454 0.67 -11.30 35.45
N THR A 455 1.56 -11.37 36.45
CA THR A 455 1.19 -11.45 37.86
C THR A 455 1.93 -10.37 38.61
N TRP A 456 1.28 -9.79 39.61
CA TRP A 456 1.89 -8.79 40.46
C TRP A 456 1.53 -8.99 41.93
N ASP A 457 2.42 -8.53 42.83
CA ASP A 457 2.29 -8.60 44.27
C ASP A 457 2.85 -7.35 44.90
N TRP A 458 2.29 -6.94 46.05
CA TRP A 458 2.77 -5.84 46.85
C TRP A 458 3.59 -6.32 48.05
N GLU A 459 4.87 -5.97 48.11
CA GLU A 459 5.74 -6.25 49.22
C GLU A 459 5.74 -5.05 50.19
N GLU A 460 4.81 -5.05 51.18
CA GLU A 460 4.60 -3.98 52.13
C GLU A 460 5.87 -3.55 52.87
N ALA A 461 6.68 -4.50 53.30
CA ALA A 461 7.93 -4.23 54.04
C ALA A 461 8.98 -3.50 53.19
N ALA A 462 8.94 -3.66 51.88
CA ALA A 462 9.85 -2.99 50.92
C ALA A 462 9.25 -1.73 50.34
N GLY A 463 7.94 -1.53 50.38
CA GLY A 463 7.27 -0.48 49.67
C GLY A 463 7.35 -0.63 48.13
N GLU A 464 7.38 -1.88 47.68
CA GLU A 464 7.59 -2.23 46.27
C GLU A 464 6.49 -3.10 45.73
N VAL A 465 6.14 -2.87 44.45
CA VAL A 465 5.37 -3.81 43.65
C VAL A 465 6.32 -4.66 42.83
N VAL A 466 6.11 -5.98 42.86
CA VAL A 466 6.82 -6.96 42.03
C VAL A 466 5.93 -7.39 40.90
N VAL A 467 6.37 -7.18 39.67
CA VAL A 467 5.63 -7.57 38.47
C VAL A 467 6.42 -8.68 37.76
N GLU A 468 5.76 -9.78 37.51
CA GLU A 468 6.27 -10.88 36.71
C GLU A 468 5.50 -10.96 35.41
N VAL A 469 6.19 -10.96 34.26
CA VAL A 469 5.63 -11.11 32.94
C VAL A 469 6.18 -12.37 32.29
N VAL A 470 5.28 -13.25 31.86
CA VAL A 470 5.60 -14.45 31.10
C VAL A 470 5.05 -14.31 29.69
N GLN A 471 5.92 -14.42 28.71
CA GLN A 471 5.56 -14.48 27.30
C GLN A 471 5.14 -15.93 26.98
N VAL A 472 3.85 -16.12 26.61
CA VAL A 472 3.25 -17.46 26.46
C VAL A 472 2.98 -17.86 25.00
N GLN A 473 3.36 -17.02 24.03
CA GLN A 473 3.32 -17.39 22.62
C GLN A 473 4.45 -18.38 22.28
N ASP A 474 4.27 -19.11 21.20
CA ASP A 474 5.31 -19.96 20.63
C ASP A 474 6.48 -19.14 20.07
N GLY A 475 7.66 -19.75 20.03
CA GLY A 475 8.88 -19.18 19.45
C GLY A 475 9.67 -18.30 20.41
N GLU A 476 10.53 -17.45 19.84
CA GLU A 476 11.40 -16.57 20.62
C GLU A 476 10.61 -15.49 21.37
N PRO A 477 11.06 -15.05 22.55
CA PRO A 477 10.47 -13.90 23.22
C PRO A 477 10.62 -12.63 22.40
N TYR A 478 9.68 -11.69 22.55
CA TYR A 478 9.75 -10.36 21.95
C TYR A 478 10.57 -9.44 22.84
N ASP A 479 11.38 -8.57 22.20
CA ASP A 479 12.07 -7.45 22.85
C ASP A 479 11.25 -6.17 22.62
N ALA A 480 10.63 -5.67 23.69
CA ALA A 480 9.79 -4.48 23.61
C ALA A 480 9.66 -3.80 24.99
N PRO A 481 9.51 -2.46 25.03
CA PRO A 481 9.07 -1.78 26.24
C PRO A 481 7.60 -2.12 26.52
N LEU A 482 7.25 -2.28 27.79
CA LEU A 482 5.89 -2.47 28.28
C LEU A 482 5.59 -1.43 29.33
N ASP A 483 4.65 -0.55 29.05
CA ASP A 483 4.19 0.47 29.99
C ASP A 483 3.16 -0.14 30.95
N LEU A 484 3.26 0.22 32.22
CA LEU A 484 2.43 -0.25 33.31
C LEU A 484 1.88 0.96 34.07
N ALA A 485 0.59 0.93 34.41
CA ALA A 485 -0.01 1.91 35.30
C ALA A 485 -0.57 1.21 36.55
N PHE A 486 -0.10 1.66 37.70
CA PHE A 486 -0.53 1.19 39.01
C PHE A 486 -1.54 2.18 39.58
N LEU A 487 -2.77 1.71 39.83
CA LEU A 487 -3.85 2.51 40.38
C LEU A 487 -3.87 2.32 41.89
N GLY A 488 -3.83 3.40 42.66
CA GLY A 488 -3.82 3.37 44.12
C GLY A 488 -4.48 4.59 44.74
N PRO A 489 -4.51 4.69 46.09
CA PRO A 489 -5.13 5.83 46.79
C PRO A 489 -4.50 7.19 46.45
N GLY A 490 -3.18 7.20 46.13
CA GLY A 490 -2.44 8.41 45.75
C GLY A 490 -2.59 8.79 44.27
N GLY A 491 -3.33 8.03 43.46
CA GLY A 491 -3.52 8.28 42.02
C GLY A 491 -2.93 7.15 41.15
N VAL A 492 -2.45 7.53 39.95
CA VAL A 492 -1.90 6.59 38.96
C VAL A 492 -0.38 6.77 38.87
N GLU A 493 0.36 5.72 39.23
CA GLU A 493 1.81 5.65 39.09
C GLU A 493 2.20 4.91 37.82
N ARG A 494 2.96 5.53 36.92
CA ARG A 494 3.39 4.95 35.64
C ARG A 494 4.82 4.46 35.71
N ARG A 495 5.07 3.26 35.21
CA ARG A 495 6.41 2.65 35.10
C ARG A 495 6.53 1.94 33.76
N THR A 496 7.75 1.77 33.29
CA THR A 496 8.05 1.00 32.07
C THR A 496 9.01 -0.13 32.42
N MET A 497 8.73 -1.33 31.98
CA MET A 497 9.67 -2.44 31.99
C MET A 497 10.05 -2.85 30.57
N THR A 498 11.18 -3.55 30.41
CA THR A 498 11.58 -4.09 29.11
C THR A 498 11.38 -5.59 29.12
N LEU A 499 10.62 -6.08 28.17
CA LEU A 499 10.49 -7.51 27.87
C LEU A 499 11.69 -7.94 27.01
N ARG A 500 12.37 -9.01 27.38
CA ARG A 500 13.51 -9.58 26.61
C ARG A 500 13.58 -11.09 26.68
N ARG A 501 12.91 -11.69 27.64
CA ARG A 501 12.99 -13.11 27.93
C ARG A 501 11.61 -13.74 27.95
N ALA A 502 11.57 -15.06 27.96
CA ALA A 502 10.30 -15.77 28.15
C ALA A 502 9.66 -15.43 29.51
N ARG A 503 10.47 -15.02 30.49
CA ARG A 503 10.03 -14.55 31.80
C ARG A 503 10.91 -13.37 32.23
N ASP A 504 10.30 -12.23 32.46
CA ASP A 504 10.91 -11.02 33.01
C ASP A 504 10.24 -10.65 34.33
N VAL A 505 11.04 -10.15 35.29
CA VAL A 505 10.57 -9.66 36.58
C VAL A 505 11.11 -8.25 36.80
N ALA A 506 10.24 -7.36 37.23
CA ALA A 506 10.60 -6.00 37.61
C ALA A 506 10.08 -5.66 39.01
N ARG A 507 10.78 -4.78 39.70
CA ARG A 507 10.40 -4.23 41.01
C ARG A 507 10.32 -2.71 40.90
N PHE A 508 9.25 -2.14 41.42
CA PHE A 508 9.04 -0.70 41.38
C PHE A 508 8.64 -0.20 42.78
N ALA A 509 9.42 0.73 43.32
CA ALA A 509 9.01 1.46 44.49
C ALA A 509 7.80 2.35 44.17
N LEU A 510 6.74 2.24 44.97
CA LEU A 510 5.53 3.05 44.88
C LEU A 510 5.24 3.69 46.24
N PRO A 511 4.62 4.88 46.27
CA PRO A 511 4.29 5.55 47.54
C PRO A 511 3.23 4.79 48.35
N ASP A 512 2.31 4.10 47.68
CA ASP A 512 1.21 3.37 48.28
C ASP A 512 0.98 2.03 47.60
N ALA A 513 0.36 1.07 48.29
CA ALA A 513 -0.06 -0.21 47.74
C ALA A 513 -1.06 -0.01 46.60
N PRO A 514 -0.80 -0.51 45.39
CA PRO A 514 -1.73 -0.38 44.28
C PRO A 514 -2.95 -1.31 44.48
N SER A 515 -4.11 -0.86 44.04
CA SER A 515 -5.35 -1.64 44.00
C SER A 515 -5.56 -2.38 42.68
N ALA A 516 -4.93 -1.90 41.59
CA ALA A 516 -4.99 -2.50 40.26
C ALA A 516 -3.75 -2.18 39.43
N LEU A 517 -3.49 -3.04 38.43
CA LEU A 517 -2.47 -2.86 37.40
C LEU A 517 -3.15 -2.83 36.03
N GLU A 518 -2.93 -1.75 35.29
CA GLU A 518 -3.24 -1.63 33.86
C GLU A 518 -1.97 -1.85 33.03
N VAL A 519 -2.10 -2.64 31.95
CA VAL A 519 -1.02 -2.95 31.03
C VAL A 519 -1.19 -2.14 29.78
N ASP A 520 -0.13 -1.45 29.39
CA ASP A 520 -0.07 -0.60 28.19
C ASP A 520 -1.26 0.39 28.08
N PRO A 521 -1.49 1.23 29.10
CA PRO A 521 -2.66 2.08 29.19
C PRO A 521 -2.82 3.05 28.02
N ASP A 522 -1.72 3.41 27.38
CA ASP A 522 -1.71 4.32 26.23
C ASP A 522 -1.74 3.59 24.88
N GLY A 523 -1.68 2.25 24.88
CA GLY A 523 -1.80 1.44 23.67
C GLY A 523 -0.60 1.56 22.71
N TRP A 524 0.63 1.49 23.24
CA TRP A 524 1.86 1.60 22.47
C TRP A 524 2.40 0.27 21.94
N LEU A 525 1.94 -0.86 22.47
CA LEU A 525 2.45 -2.19 22.11
C LEU A 525 1.32 -3.04 21.52
N LEU A 526 1.54 -3.63 20.35
CA LEU A 526 0.66 -4.68 19.85
C LEU A 526 0.87 -5.96 20.68
N HIS A 527 -0.11 -6.35 21.50
CA HIS A 527 -0.04 -7.53 22.36
C HIS A 527 -1.42 -8.06 22.76
N GLN A 528 -1.44 -9.24 23.32
CA GLN A 528 -2.55 -9.75 24.15
C GLN A 528 -2.03 -9.93 25.58
N ALA A 529 -2.81 -9.55 26.59
CA ALA A 529 -2.40 -9.67 27.98
C ALA A 529 -3.53 -10.22 28.86
N THR A 530 -3.11 -11.00 29.88
CA THR A 530 -3.94 -11.34 31.04
C THR A 530 -3.22 -10.91 32.31
N VAL A 531 -3.94 -10.35 33.28
CA VAL A 531 -3.38 -9.82 34.52
C VAL A 531 -4.06 -10.47 35.71
N ALA A 532 -3.28 -10.89 36.72
CA ALA A 532 -3.77 -11.38 38.01
C ALA A 532 -2.92 -10.79 39.16
N ALA A 533 -3.57 -10.36 40.23
CA ALA A 533 -2.91 -10.12 41.51
C ALA A 533 -2.61 -11.47 42.20
N ARG A 534 -1.48 -11.56 42.90
CA ARG A 534 -1.13 -12.73 43.74
C ARG A 534 -1.60 -12.58 45.17
#